data_2fb7a29846844045cded9c8235f9f289
#
_entry.id   2fb7a29846844045cded9c8235f9f289
#
_cell.length_a   1.000
_cell.length_b   1.000
_cell.length_c   1.000
_cell.angle_alpha   90.00
_cell.angle_beta   90.00
_cell.angle_gamma   90.00
#
_symmetry.space_group_name_H-M   'P 1'
#
loop_
_entity.id
_entity.type
_entity.pdbx_description
1 polymer ?
#
loop_
_entity_poly.entity_id
_entity_poly.type
_entity_poly.pdbx_seq_one_letter_code
_entity_poly.pdbx_strand_id
1 'polypeptide(L)'
;MTADRTAAKYRRILALAGAAGIALAGSACSSSGSSGGAASGGERLSYDRVASTAKQLTSTSACPFGLDPAAALKAAGAERTVTPAASGGHPAVQGTVDPGRPAEPLPSGQPRPSGFSSFPAVPPNASVVCNFTASEAPMEIDLVALSEGEGAVNLALPRIATLGNLGADEVMAFSKDKPGIGQTRVTPGRGTAAVARVAVAGKGDLALVVSQGWPVTKADPALAGESLRKVAEALAAQLRP
;
A
#
# COMPACT_ATOMS: atom_id res chain seq x y z
N MET A 1 -42.28 -39.38 7.16
CA MET A 1 -42.17 -40.24 5.98
C MET A 1 -41.24 -39.51 5.02
N THR A 2 -40.12 -39.88 4.65
CA THR A 2 -39.24 -41.04 4.73
C THR A 2 -37.81 -40.51 4.57
N ALA A 3 -36.91 -41.01 5.39
CA ALA A 3 -35.48 -40.82 5.27
C ALA A 3 -34.96 -41.49 4.01
N ASP A 4 -33.88 -40.94 3.40
CA ASP A 4 -32.89 -41.84 2.84
C ASP A 4 -31.47 -41.30 3.01
N ARG A 5 -30.65 -42.13 3.61
CA ARG A 5 -29.22 -42.04 3.85
C ARG A 5 -28.51 -42.70 2.66
N THR A 6 -27.47 -42.08 2.14
CA THR A 6 -26.41 -42.89 1.53
C THR A 6 -25.04 -42.29 1.82
N ALA A 7 -24.31 -43.00 2.66
CA ALA A 7 -22.88 -42.84 2.92
C ALA A 7 -22.10 -43.74 1.95
N ALA A 8 -20.84 -43.43 1.79
CA ALA A 8 -19.70 -44.23 1.35
C ALA A 8 -19.00 -43.57 0.14
N LYS A 9 -17.68 -43.47 0.03
CA LYS A 9 -16.59 -44.35 0.47
C LYS A 9 -15.24 -43.62 0.41
N TYR A 10 -14.45 -43.82 1.43
CA TYR A 10 -12.99 -43.61 1.45
C TYR A 10 -12.29 -44.38 0.33
N ARG A 11 -11.32 -43.74 -0.34
CA ARG A 11 -10.17 -44.46 -0.90
C ARG A 11 -8.87 -43.67 -0.58
N ARG A 12 -8.12 -44.28 0.34
CA ARG A 12 -6.69 -44.01 0.56
C ARG A 12 -5.92 -44.63 -0.61
N ILE A 13 -4.97 -43.89 -1.16
CA ILE A 13 -3.85 -44.49 -1.89
C ILE A 13 -2.56 -43.83 -1.35
N LEU A 14 -1.78 -44.66 -0.69
CA LEU A 14 -0.38 -44.50 -0.33
C LEU A 14 0.46 -45.10 -1.48
N ALA A 15 1.56 -44.41 -1.88
CA ALA A 15 2.79 -44.99 -2.42
C ALA A 15 3.78 -43.84 -2.65
N LEU A 16 4.85 -43.78 -1.92
CA LEU A 16 6.17 -44.40 -1.99
C LEU A 16 7.18 -43.56 -2.79
N ALA A 17 8.10 -42.98 -2.05
CA ALA A 17 9.56 -42.85 -2.11
C ALA A 17 10.26 -42.98 -3.50
N GLY A 18 11.19 -42.04 -3.73
CA GLY A 18 12.22 -42.15 -4.76
C GLY A 18 13.24 -41.03 -4.58
N ALA A 19 14.32 -41.34 -3.82
CA ALA A 19 15.52 -40.50 -3.74
C ALA A 19 16.43 -40.79 -4.93
N ALA A 20 16.95 -39.78 -5.60
CA ALA A 20 18.18 -39.86 -6.37
C ALA A 20 18.82 -38.46 -6.45
N GLY A 21 19.96 -38.30 -5.78
CA GLY A 21 20.83 -37.15 -5.89
C GLY A 21 21.66 -37.20 -7.18
N ILE A 22 21.93 -36.04 -7.74
CA ILE A 22 23.12 -35.83 -8.61
C ILE A 22 23.68 -34.44 -8.27
N ALA A 23 24.86 -34.44 -7.69
CA ALA A 23 25.74 -33.30 -7.58
C ALA A 23 26.44 -33.10 -8.95
N LEU A 24 26.38 -31.89 -9.48
CA LEU A 24 27.32 -31.45 -10.53
C LEU A 24 27.82 -30.05 -10.20
N ALA A 25 29.06 -30.00 -9.79
CA ALA A 25 29.87 -28.80 -9.76
C ALA A 25 30.21 -28.38 -11.21
N GLY A 26 30.20 -27.09 -11.49
CA GLY A 26 30.64 -26.62 -12.80
C GLY A 26 30.55 -25.11 -13.00
N SER A 27 31.67 -24.43 -12.75
CA SER A 27 32.20 -23.31 -13.52
C SER A 27 31.58 -21.92 -13.45
N ALA A 28 32.35 -21.06 -12.83
CA ALA A 28 32.34 -19.61 -12.98
C ALA A 28 32.48 -19.20 -14.45
N CYS A 29 31.58 -18.33 -14.90
CA CYS A 29 31.80 -17.42 -16.02
C CYS A 29 31.35 -16.02 -15.61
N SER A 30 32.31 -15.19 -15.35
CA SER A 30 32.18 -13.73 -15.28
C SER A 30 31.82 -13.19 -16.66
N SER A 31 30.64 -12.60 -16.77
CA SER A 31 30.32 -11.67 -17.85
C SER A 31 29.70 -10.42 -17.25
N SER A 32 30.48 -9.37 -17.27
CA SER A 32 30.09 -7.98 -17.06
C SER A 32 29.05 -7.57 -18.12
N GLY A 33 27.91 -7.06 -17.70
CA GLY A 33 26.97 -6.41 -18.63
C GLY A 33 25.60 -6.21 -18.05
N SER A 34 25.23 -4.94 -17.94
CA SER A 34 23.92 -4.34 -17.73
C SER A 34 23.30 -4.46 -16.33
N SER A 35 23.25 -3.29 -15.73
CA SER A 35 22.48 -2.90 -14.54
C SER A 35 20.98 -3.14 -14.70
N GLY A 36 20.56 -4.38 -14.59
CA GLY A 36 19.20 -4.74 -14.21
C GLY A 36 19.14 -4.68 -12.69
N GLY A 37 18.25 -3.86 -12.14
CA GLY A 37 18.10 -3.70 -10.70
C GLY A 37 17.95 -5.05 -10.02
N ALA A 38 19.00 -5.47 -9.32
CA ALA A 38 18.95 -6.63 -8.46
C ALA A 38 17.82 -6.45 -7.47
N ALA A 39 16.89 -7.39 -7.46
CA ALA A 39 15.98 -7.57 -6.36
C ALA A 39 16.86 -7.79 -5.12
N SER A 40 17.12 -6.70 -4.38
CA SER A 40 17.84 -6.75 -3.12
C SER A 40 16.99 -7.51 -2.13
N GLY A 41 17.41 -8.74 -1.82
CA GLY A 41 16.72 -9.61 -0.90
C GLY A 41 16.41 -8.92 0.42
N GLY A 42 15.18 -8.97 0.83
CA GLY A 42 14.78 -9.17 2.19
C GLY A 42 14.90 -8.05 3.22
N GLU A 43 15.24 -6.82 2.88
CA GLU A 43 15.21 -5.75 3.88
C GLU A 43 13.84 -5.10 3.96
N ARG A 44 13.20 -5.20 5.16
CA ARG A 44 11.93 -4.54 5.45
C ARG A 44 12.04 -3.05 5.19
N LEU A 45 10.95 -2.46 4.66
CA LEU A 45 10.88 -1.02 4.53
C LEU A 45 11.01 -0.35 5.90
N SER A 46 11.81 0.73 5.92
CA SER A 46 11.94 1.65 7.06
C SER A 46 11.59 3.06 6.61
N TYR A 47 11.33 3.95 7.55
CA TYR A 47 11.20 5.38 7.25
C TYR A 47 12.40 5.90 6.46
N ASP A 48 13.63 5.60 6.90
CA ASP A 48 14.86 6.10 6.26
C ASP A 48 14.97 5.67 4.80
N ARG A 49 14.57 4.44 4.50
CA ARG A 49 14.55 3.95 3.13
C ARG A 49 13.50 4.66 2.27
N VAL A 50 12.30 4.89 2.81
CA VAL A 50 11.26 5.66 2.09
C VAL A 50 11.71 7.10 1.89
N ALA A 51 12.25 7.76 2.93
CA ALA A 51 12.71 9.14 2.87
C ALA A 51 13.90 9.33 1.91
N SER A 52 14.88 8.42 1.92
CA SER A 52 16.01 8.48 0.99
C SER A 52 15.57 8.28 -0.46
N THR A 53 14.66 7.34 -0.70
CA THR A 53 14.08 7.11 -2.03
C THR A 53 13.28 8.33 -2.48
N ALA A 54 12.40 8.86 -1.65
CA ALA A 54 11.56 10.02 -1.97
C ALA A 54 12.39 11.25 -2.41
N LYS A 55 13.55 11.50 -1.78
CA LYS A 55 14.48 12.59 -2.15
C LYS A 55 15.12 12.42 -3.53
N GLN A 56 15.22 11.18 -4.03
CA GLN A 56 15.91 10.86 -5.28
C GLN A 56 14.94 10.72 -6.46
N LEU A 57 13.62 10.69 -6.20
CA LEU A 57 12.64 10.55 -7.27
C LEU A 57 12.58 11.78 -8.17
N THR A 58 12.46 11.50 -9.46
CA THR A 58 12.17 12.48 -10.52
C THR A 58 10.84 12.11 -11.18
N SER A 59 10.28 13.02 -11.96
CA SER A 59 9.02 12.76 -12.70
C SER A 59 9.08 11.59 -13.68
N THR A 60 10.29 11.15 -14.07
CA THR A 60 10.54 10.03 -14.99
C THR A 60 10.96 8.75 -14.28
N SER A 61 11.06 8.75 -12.96
CA SER A 61 11.39 7.56 -12.20
C SER A 61 10.29 6.49 -12.34
N ALA A 62 10.69 5.22 -12.29
CA ALA A 62 9.74 4.14 -12.06
C ALA A 62 9.20 4.18 -10.62
N CYS A 63 8.01 3.63 -10.38
CA CYS A 63 7.49 3.48 -9.02
C CYS A 63 8.44 2.59 -8.21
N PRO A 64 8.95 3.06 -7.06
CA PRO A 64 9.99 2.37 -6.31
C PRO A 64 9.46 1.17 -5.51
N PHE A 65 10.37 0.51 -4.79
CA PHE A 65 10.11 -0.61 -3.87
C PHE A 65 9.60 -1.88 -4.54
N GLY A 66 9.75 -2.02 -5.85
CA GLY A 66 9.30 -3.20 -6.59
C GLY A 66 7.78 -3.34 -6.67
N LEU A 67 7.03 -2.25 -6.47
CA LEU A 67 5.58 -2.25 -6.61
C LEU A 67 5.19 -2.54 -8.07
N ASP A 68 4.44 -3.62 -8.25
CA ASP A 68 3.87 -4.06 -9.53
C ASP A 68 2.33 -4.06 -9.45
N PRO A 69 1.69 -2.95 -9.85
CA PRO A 69 0.24 -2.86 -9.82
C PRO A 69 -0.45 -3.78 -10.83
N ALA A 70 0.19 -4.15 -11.94
CA ALA A 70 -0.39 -5.11 -12.89
C ALA A 70 -0.49 -6.51 -12.28
N ALA A 71 0.58 -6.97 -11.62
CA ALA A 71 0.57 -8.23 -10.88
C ALA A 71 -0.45 -8.22 -9.73
N ALA A 72 -0.58 -7.09 -9.01
CA ALA A 72 -1.54 -6.95 -7.93
C ALA A 72 -3.00 -7.00 -8.43
N LEU A 73 -3.31 -6.33 -9.52
CA LEU A 73 -4.63 -6.39 -10.16
C LEU A 73 -4.95 -7.82 -10.63
N LYS A 74 -4.00 -8.49 -11.26
CA LYS A 74 -4.16 -9.88 -11.69
C LYS A 74 -4.42 -10.82 -10.51
N ALA A 75 -3.68 -10.64 -9.40
CA ALA A 75 -3.90 -11.40 -8.15
C ALA A 75 -5.29 -11.14 -7.55
N ALA A 76 -5.85 -9.94 -7.73
CA ALA A 76 -7.20 -9.59 -7.32
C ALA A 76 -8.30 -10.08 -8.30
N GLY A 77 -7.93 -10.75 -9.39
CA GLY A 77 -8.86 -11.25 -10.41
C GLY A 77 -9.23 -10.22 -11.49
N ALA A 78 -8.47 -9.13 -11.62
CA ALA A 78 -8.69 -8.10 -12.62
C ALA A 78 -7.45 -8.00 -13.53
N GLU A 79 -7.52 -8.56 -14.74
CA GLU A 79 -6.44 -8.43 -15.71
C GLU A 79 -6.56 -7.08 -16.43
N ARG A 80 -5.59 -6.20 -16.20
CA ARG A 80 -5.54 -4.84 -16.74
C ARG A 80 -4.14 -4.50 -17.24
N THR A 81 -4.07 -3.78 -18.35
CA THR A 81 -2.83 -3.11 -18.74
C THR A 81 -2.62 -1.90 -17.85
N VAL A 82 -1.46 -1.83 -17.19
CA VAL A 82 -1.11 -0.73 -16.30
C VAL A 82 0.07 0.02 -16.88
N THR A 83 -0.08 1.33 -16.99
CA THR A 83 0.98 2.23 -17.47
C THR A 83 1.15 3.40 -16.51
N PRO A 84 2.39 3.84 -16.21
CA PRO A 84 2.60 5.08 -15.46
C PRO A 84 1.94 6.25 -16.19
N ALA A 85 1.24 7.10 -15.47
CA ALA A 85 0.53 8.25 -16.04
C ALA A 85 0.50 9.42 -15.06
N ALA A 86 0.69 10.63 -15.58
CA ALA A 86 0.41 11.84 -14.80
C ALA A 86 -1.10 11.95 -14.53
N SER A 87 -1.48 12.37 -13.34
CA SER A 87 -2.88 12.46 -12.92
C SER A 87 -3.11 13.73 -12.09
N GLY A 88 -4.21 14.44 -12.33
CA GLY A 88 -4.59 15.61 -11.53
C GLY A 88 -3.56 16.73 -11.49
N GLY A 89 -2.71 16.88 -12.52
CA GLY A 89 -1.60 17.84 -12.55
C GLY A 89 -0.33 17.39 -11.83
N HIS A 90 -0.31 16.15 -11.29
CA HIS A 90 0.85 15.54 -10.65
C HIS A 90 1.60 14.61 -11.61
N PRO A 91 2.94 14.50 -11.51
CA PRO A 91 3.73 13.58 -12.32
C PRO A 91 3.37 12.12 -12.03
N ALA A 92 3.82 11.21 -12.91
CA ALA A 92 3.60 9.77 -12.72
C ALA A 92 4.19 9.25 -11.39
N VAL A 93 5.31 9.81 -10.96
CA VAL A 93 5.93 9.48 -9.67
C VAL A 93 6.42 10.76 -9.00
N GLN A 94 6.19 10.88 -7.71
CA GLN A 94 6.73 11.97 -6.89
C GLN A 94 7.05 11.49 -5.48
N GLY A 95 8.08 12.10 -4.88
CA GLY A 95 8.46 11.90 -3.49
C GLY A 95 8.42 13.20 -2.70
N THR A 96 8.02 13.13 -1.45
CA THR A 96 8.03 14.26 -0.51
C THR A 96 8.66 13.82 0.80
N VAL A 97 9.47 14.70 1.40
CA VAL A 97 10.03 14.49 2.75
C VAL A 97 9.76 15.75 3.56
N ASP A 98 9.13 15.56 4.71
CA ASP A 98 8.81 16.61 5.68
C ASP A 98 9.64 16.36 6.96
N PRO A 99 10.40 17.34 7.46
CA PRO A 99 11.18 17.20 8.70
C PRO A 99 10.30 17.07 9.95
N GLY A 100 8.99 17.21 9.81
CA GLY A 100 8.06 17.26 10.92
C GLY A 100 8.04 18.64 11.60
N ARG A 101 7.28 18.74 12.68
CA ARG A 101 7.19 19.95 13.49
C ARG A 101 6.97 19.59 14.96
N PRO A 102 7.52 20.38 15.90
CA PRO A 102 7.26 20.21 17.32
C PRO A 102 5.80 20.52 17.68
N ALA A 103 5.38 20.14 18.85
CA ALA A 103 4.09 20.58 19.40
C ALA A 103 4.10 22.11 19.57
N GLU A 104 3.05 22.76 19.10
CA GLU A 104 2.90 24.21 19.18
C GLU A 104 1.76 24.58 20.14
N PRO A 105 1.93 25.57 21.04
CA PRO A 105 0.85 26.08 21.85
C PRO A 105 -0.32 26.56 20.99
N LEU A 106 -1.55 26.34 21.44
CA LEU A 106 -2.71 26.92 20.77
C LEU A 106 -2.68 28.46 20.90
N PRO A 107 -3.06 29.19 19.85
CA PRO A 107 -3.14 30.65 19.92
C PRO A 107 -4.04 31.11 21.08
N SER A 108 -3.58 32.16 21.79
CA SER A 108 -4.35 32.78 22.86
C SER A 108 -5.62 33.43 22.28
N GLY A 109 -6.77 33.23 22.97
CA GLY A 109 -8.04 33.85 22.58
C GLY A 109 -8.94 32.98 21.68
N GLN A 110 -8.49 31.81 21.26
CA GLN A 110 -9.37 30.88 20.54
C GLN A 110 -10.08 29.91 21.52
N PRO A 111 -11.33 29.50 21.22
CA PRO A 111 -11.99 28.45 21.98
C PRO A 111 -11.15 27.18 21.93
N ARG A 112 -10.77 26.67 23.10
CA ARG A 112 -9.98 25.43 23.20
C ARG A 112 -10.93 24.23 23.18
N PRO A 113 -10.78 23.31 22.23
CA PRO A 113 -11.43 22.02 22.36
C PRO A 113 -10.99 21.39 23.69
N SER A 114 -11.93 20.85 24.45
CA SER A 114 -11.63 20.24 25.75
C SER A 114 -10.57 19.14 25.59
N GLY A 115 -9.47 19.25 26.34
CA GLY A 115 -8.38 18.27 26.33
C GLY A 115 -7.17 18.61 25.44
N PHE A 116 -7.19 19.73 24.69
CA PHE A 116 -6.04 20.14 23.88
C PHE A 116 -5.42 21.43 24.43
N SER A 117 -4.15 21.35 24.80
CA SER A 117 -3.33 22.51 25.20
C SER A 117 -2.41 23.01 24.10
N SER A 118 -2.16 22.17 23.09
CA SER A 118 -1.25 22.44 21.98
C SER A 118 -1.69 21.67 20.72
N PHE A 119 -1.27 22.11 19.55
CA PHE A 119 -1.24 21.26 18.39
C PHE A 119 -0.23 20.13 18.63
N PRO A 120 -0.56 18.87 18.34
CA PRO A 120 0.38 17.77 18.54
C PRO A 120 1.61 17.91 17.64
N ALA A 121 2.75 17.42 18.12
CA ALA A 121 3.93 17.26 17.27
C ALA A 121 3.61 16.35 16.07
N VAL A 122 4.18 16.68 14.93
CA VAL A 122 4.16 15.80 13.74
C VAL A 122 5.58 15.27 13.57
N PRO A 123 5.82 13.96 13.68
CA PRO A 123 7.14 13.39 13.48
C PRO A 123 7.61 13.58 12.04
N PRO A 124 8.93 13.50 11.78
CA PRO A 124 9.45 13.44 10.42
C PRO A 124 8.73 12.37 9.61
N ASN A 125 8.35 12.75 8.39
CA ASN A 125 7.59 11.87 7.53
C ASN A 125 8.04 11.95 6.08
N ALA A 126 7.71 10.92 5.31
CA ALA A 126 8.02 10.85 3.89
C ALA A 126 6.86 10.17 3.17
N SER A 127 6.61 10.60 1.94
CA SER A 127 5.65 9.94 1.06
C SER A 127 6.20 9.71 -0.34
N VAL A 128 5.69 8.68 -0.99
CA VAL A 128 5.93 8.35 -2.39
C VAL A 128 4.58 8.09 -3.03
N VAL A 129 4.26 8.89 -4.03
CA VAL A 129 3.01 8.75 -4.81
C VAL A 129 3.36 8.26 -6.20
N CYS A 130 2.69 7.20 -6.64
CA CYS A 130 2.78 6.64 -7.98
C CYS A 130 1.41 6.69 -8.64
N ASN A 131 1.33 7.34 -9.79
CA ASN A 131 0.12 7.46 -10.58
C ASN A 131 0.19 6.55 -11.81
N PHE A 132 -0.91 5.87 -12.09
CA PHE A 132 -1.04 4.93 -13.19
C PHE A 132 -2.38 5.10 -13.90
N THR A 133 -2.45 4.56 -15.10
CA THR A 133 -3.70 4.24 -15.78
C THR A 133 -3.82 2.71 -15.86
N ALA A 134 -4.87 2.15 -15.27
CA ALA A 134 -5.22 0.74 -15.36
C ALA A 134 -6.29 0.55 -16.44
N SER A 135 -5.88 0.20 -17.66
CA SER A 135 -6.65 0.34 -18.88
C SER A 135 -7.04 1.83 -19.11
N GLU A 136 -8.28 2.23 -18.81
CA GLU A 136 -8.73 3.62 -18.93
C GLU A 136 -8.98 4.28 -17.57
N ALA A 137 -8.94 3.53 -16.50
CA ALA A 137 -9.20 4.02 -15.16
C ALA A 137 -7.92 4.57 -14.50
N PRO A 138 -7.94 5.78 -13.91
CA PRO A 138 -6.82 6.26 -13.13
C PRO A 138 -6.66 5.39 -11.88
N MET A 139 -5.41 5.14 -11.47
CA MET A 139 -5.05 4.43 -10.25
C MET A 139 -3.90 5.16 -9.56
N GLU A 140 -3.98 5.30 -8.26
CA GLU A 140 -2.94 5.93 -7.45
C GLU A 140 -2.51 5.00 -6.32
N ILE A 141 -1.21 4.97 -6.09
CA ILE A 141 -0.58 4.29 -4.95
C ILE A 141 0.19 5.34 -4.17
N ASP A 142 -0.16 5.54 -2.91
CA ASP A 142 0.52 6.47 -2.01
C ASP A 142 1.09 5.70 -0.82
N LEU A 143 2.40 5.81 -0.62
CA LEU A 143 3.13 5.20 0.48
C LEU A 143 3.55 6.28 1.45
N VAL A 144 2.99 6.29 2.67
CA VAL A 144 3.27 7.27 3.72
C VAL A 144 4.01 6.60 4.86
N ALA A 145 5.19 7.12 5.20
CA ALA A 145 6.04 6.62 6.27
C ALA A 145 6.29 7.69 7.33
N LEU A 146 6.21 7.29 8.61
CA LEU A 146 6.60 8.09 9.77
C LEU A 146 7.88 7.54 10.38
N SER A 147 8.74 8.42 10.89
CA SER A 147 10.00 8.03 11.54
C SER A 147 9.79 7.36 12.91
N GLU A 148 8.70 7.68 13.58
CA GLU A 148 8.37 7.16 14.91
C GLU A 148 6.87 7.19 15.18
N GLY A 149 6.44 6.44 16.21
CA GLY A 149 5.03 6.40 16.63
C GLY A 149 4.14 5.58 15.69
N GLU A 150 2.84 5.73 15.90
CA GLU A 150 1.78 5.11 15.12
C GLU A 150 0.84 6.19 14.61
N GLY A 151 0.90 6.51 13.33
CA GLY A 151 0.07 7.61 12.82
C GLY A 151 0.12 7.79 11.31
N ALA A 152 0.76 6.90 10.55
CA ALA A 152 0.85 7.03 9.10
C ALA A 152 -0.54 7.10 8.44
N VAL A 153 -1.51 6.32 8.92
CA VAL A 153 -2.90 6.38 8.46
C VAL A 153 -3.55 7.73 8.81
N ASN A 154 -3.28 8.28 10.01
CA ASN A 154 -3.82 9.58 10.41
C ASN A 154 -3.22 10.71 9.56
N LEU A 155 -1.92 10.63 9.26
CA LEU A 155 -1.26 11.59 8.38
C LEU A 155 -1.84 11.53 6.95
N ALA A 156 -2.12 10.33 6.45
CA ALA A 156 -2.73 10.11 5.14
C ALA A 156 -4.25 10.43 5.11
N LEU A 157 -4.90 10.63 6.26
CA LEU A 157 -6.36 10.75 6.35
C LEU A 157 -6.99 11.84 5.46
N PRO A 158 -6.41 13.06 5.31
CA PRO A 158 -6.94 14.05 4.38
C PRO A 158 -6.91 13.55 2.91
N ARG A 159 -5.85 12.84 2.54
CA ARG A 159 -5.74 12.23 1.21
C ARG A 159 -6.75 11.10 1.03
N ILE A 160 -6.86 10.21 2.01
CA ILE A 160 -7.84 9.12 2.03
C ILE A 160 -9.27 9.67 1.91
N ALA A 161 -9.59 10.74 2.62
CA ALA A 161 -10.89 11.39 2.54
C ALA A 161 -11.21 11.90 1.13
N THR A 162 -10.23 12.56 0.50
CA THR A 162 -10.37 13.06 -0.88
C THR A 162 -10.53 11.93 -1.88
N LEU A 163 -9.65 10.91 -1.84
CA LEU A 163 -9.64 9.79 -2.77
C LEU A 163 -10.85 8.85 -2.56
N GLY A 164 -11.28 8.69 -1.32
CA GLY A 164 -12.49 7.94 -0.96
C GLY A 164 -13.79 8.71 -1.15
N ASN A 165 -13.71 10.01 -1.44
CA ASN A 165 -14.85 10.93 -1.49
C ASN A 165 -15.71 10.85 -0.22
N LEU A 166 -15.06 10.93 0.95
CA LEU A 166 -15.69 10.75 2.27
C LEU A 166 -16.24 12.07 2.82
N GLY A 167 -17.45 12.00 3.37
CA GLY A 167 -17.98 13.03 4.23
C GLY A 167 -17.36 13.05 5.62
N ALA A 168 -17.59 14.11 6.41
CA ALA A 168 -16.98 14.28 7.72
C ALA A 168 -17.26 13.10 8.68
N ASP A 169 -18.50 12.59 8.71
CA ASP A 169 -18.88 11.47 9.56
C ASP A 169 -18.16 10.16 9.15
N GLU A 170 -18.02 9.95 7.84
CA GLU A 170 -17.30 8.78 7.30
C GLU A 170 -15.80 8.84 7.61
N VAL A 171 -15.19 10.03 7.52
CA VAL A 171 -13.78 10.26 7.93
C VAL A 171 -13.61 9.95 9.41
N MET A 172 -14.52 10.44 10.26
CA MET A 172 -14.49 10.19 11.70
C MET A 172 -14.67 8.71 12.02
N ALA A 173 -15.59 8.03 11.35
CA ALA A 173 -15.80 6.59 11.50
C ALA A 173 -14.56 5.79 11.08
N PHE A 174 -14.00 6.10 9.89
CA PHE A 174 -12.79 5.45 9.38
C PHE A 174 -11.58 5.66 10.29
N SER A 175 -11.40 6.87 10.85
CA SER A 175 -10.29 7.19 11.75
C SER A 175 -10.34 6.40 13.07
N LYS A 176 -11.55 6.09 13.56
CA LYS A 176 -11.75 5.26 14.76
C LYS A 176 -11.50 3.77 14.50
N ASP A 177 -11.78 3.33 13.29
CA ASP A 177 -11.68 1.92 12.88
C ASP A 177 -10.62 1.72 11.77
N LYS A 178 -9.49 2.42 11.89
CA LYS A 178 -8.35 2.30 10.98
C LYS A 178 -7.71 0.91 11.01
N PRO A 179 -7.06 0.46 9.92
CA PRO A 179 -6.44 -0.86 9.88
C PRO A 179 -5.31 -0.99 10.91
N GLY A 180 -5.23 -2.14 11.55
CA GLY A 180 -4.07 -2.56 12.32
C GLY A 180 -2.90 -2.97 11.43
N ILE A 181 -1.70 -3.17 12.02
CA ILE A 181 -0.52 -3.64 11.27
C ILE A 181 -0.83 -4.98 10.58
N GLY A 182 -0.55 -5.05 9.29
CA GLY A 182 -0.82 -6.21 8.45
C GLY A 182 -2.28 -6.33 7.98
N GLN A 183 -3.14 -5.39 8.34
CA GLN A 183 -4.53 -5.35 7.91
C GLN A 183 -4.73 -4.34 6.77
N THR A 184 -5.77 -4.57 6.00
CA THR A 184 -6.24 -3.69 4.92
C THR A 184 -7.72 -3.38 5.11
N ARG A 185 -8.08 -2.11 4.93
CA ARG A 185 -9.48 -1.65 4.96
C ARG A 185 -9.80 -0.79 3.75
N VAL A 186 -11.01 -0.93 3.28
CA VAL A 186 -11.58 -0.07 2.23
C VAL A 186 -12.34 1.06 2.91
N THR A 187 -12.30 2.23 2.31
CA THR A 187 -13.12 3.37 2.72
C THR A 187 -14.61 3.06 2.57
N PRO A 188 -15.45 3.61 3.45
CA PRO A 188 -16.91 3.51 3.32
C PRO A 188 -17.41 4.14 2.02
N GLY A 189 -18.72 4.08 1.81
CA GLY A 189 -19.38 4.65 0.64
C GLY A 189 -19.04 3.91 -0.64
N ARG A 190 -18.39 4.57 -1.61
CA ARG A 190 -18.04 3.97 -2.92
C ARG A 190 -16.88 2.98 -2.85
N GLY A 191 -16.10 2.97 -1.75
CA GLY A 191 -14.95 2.10 -1.58
C GLY A 191 -13.84 2.33 -2.61
N THR A 192 -13.62 3.57 -3.03
CA THR A 192 -12.64 3.95 -4.08
C THR A 192 -11.23 4.18 -3.54
N ALA A 193 -11.01 4.02 -2.25
CA ALA A 193 -9.69 3.95 -1.64
C ALA A 193 -9.60 2.76 -0.67
N ALA A 194 -8.45 2.14 -0.61
CA ALA A 194 -8.11 1.07 0.34
C ALA A 194 -6.81 1.43 1.04
N VAL A 195 -6.72 1.15 2.33
CA VAL A 195 -5.56 1.46 3.17
C VAL A 195 -5.05 0.18 3.79
N ALA A 196 -3.79 -0.14 3.56
CA ALA A 196 -3.07 -1.21 4.23
C ALA A 196 -2.03 -0.61 5.19
N ARG A 197 -1.97 -1.11 6.42
CA ARG A 197 -0.89 -0.75 7.35
C ARG A 197 0.18 -1.82 7.30
N VAL A 198 1.39 -1.43 6.89
CA VAL A 198 2.49 -2.35 6.63
C VAL A 198 3.47 -2.34 7.79
N ALA A 199 3.96 -3.51 8.19
CA ALA A 199 5.01 -3.62 9.21
C ALA A 199 6.33 -3.04 8.67
N VAL A 200 6.99 -2.23 9.49
CA VAL A 200 8.28 -1.59 9.17
C VAL A 200 9.44 -2.26 9.91
N ALA A 201 10.65 -2.03 9.42
CA ALA A 201 11.87 -2.32 10.18
C ALA A 201 12.15 -1.20 11.18
N GLY A 202 12.38 -1.55 12.44
CA GLY A 202 12.69 -0.57 13.49
C GLY A 202 11.46 0.19 14.00
N LYS A 203 11.69 1.47 14.29
CA LYS A 203 10.64 2.40 14.76
C LYS A 203 9.87 2.98 13.58
N GLY A 204 8.66 3.46 13.85
CA GLY A 204 7.85 4.16 12.87
C GLY A 204 6.59 3.42 12.44
N ASP A 205 5.93 3.96 11.45
CA ASP A 205 4.67 3.46 10.90
C ASP A 205 4.61 3.67 9.39
N LEU A 206 3.90 2.80 8.69
CA LEU A 206 3.79 2.85 7.25
C LEU A 206 2.39 2.49 6.81
N ALA A 207 1.78 3.40 6.05
CA ALA A 207 0.51 3.21 5.38
C ALA A 207 0.69 3.17 3.86
N LEU A 208 0.08 2.19 3.23
CA LEU A 208 -0.09 2.10 1.79
C LEU A 208 -1.55 2.43 1.47
N VAL A 209 -1.77 3.50 0.75
CA VAL A 209 -3.09 3.90 0.23
C VAL A 209 -3.14 3.55 -1.25
N VAL A 210 -4.16 2.82 -1.65
CA VAL A 210 -4.42 2.47 -3.05
C VAL A 210 -5.80 3.01 -3.40
N SER A 211 -5.90 3.73 -4.49
CA SER A 211 -7.16 4.34 -4.89
C SER A 211 -7.37 4.32 -6.40
N GLN A 212 -8.60 4.58 -6.79
CA GLN A 212 -8.92 4.78 -8.20
C GLN A 212 -8.32 6.09 -8.78
N GLY A 213 -7.61 6.90 -7.96
CA GLY A 213 -7.06 8.18 -8.39
C GLY A 213 -8.15 9.27 -8.53
N TRP A 214 -7.72 10.50 -8.83
CA TRP A 214 -8.60 11.67 -8.91
C TRP A 214 -8.57 12.29 -10.32
N PRO A 215 -9.70 12.78 -10.85
CA PRO A 215 -11.06 12.75 -10.29
C PRO A 215 -11.81 11.44 -10.60
N VAL A 216 -12.54 10.91 -9.61
CA VAL A 216 -13.40 9.73 -9.80
C VAL A 216 -14.80 10.18 -10.24
N THR A 217 -15.07 10.13 -11.52
CA THR A 217 -16.42 10.42 -12.05
C THR A 217 -17.32 9.18 -11.96
N LYS A 218 -16.76 8.00 -12.16
CA LYS A 218 -17.44 6.71 -12.06
C LYS A 218 -16.52 5.69 -11.42
N ALA A 219 -17.02 4.96 -10.42
CA ALA A 219 -16.24 3.88 -9.80
C ALA A 219 -16.03 2.73 -10.81
N ASP A 220 -14.76 2.34 -10.99
CA ASP A 220 -14.41 1.11 -11.73
C ASP A 220 -14.52 -0.07 -10.75
N PRO A 221 -15.30 -1.10 -11.07
CA PRO A 221 -15.48 -2.26 -10.17
C PRO A 221 -14.18 -2.97 -9.80
N ALA A 222 -13.16 -2.93 -10.66
CA ALA A 222 -11.85 -3.52 -10.38
C ALA A 222 -11.02 -2.68 -9.39
N LEU A 223 -11.35 -1.38 -9.25
CA LEU A 223 -10.67 -0.41 -8.38
C LEU A 223 -11.61 0.11 -7.28
N ALA A 224 -12.59 -0.69 -6.86
CA ALA A 224 -13.52 -0.32 -5.80
C ALA A 224 -13.85 -1.52 -4.90
N GLY A 225 -14.24 -1.24 -3.66
CA GLY A 225 -14.74 -2.21 -2.70
C GLY A 225 -13.75 -3.37 -2.46
N GLU A 226 -14.28 -4.58 -2.46
CA GLU A 226 -13.52 -5.80 -2.17
C GLU A 226 -12.40 -6.07 -3.20
N SER A 227 -12.60 -5.71 -4.47
CA SER A 227 -11.56 -5.83 -5.49
C SER A 227 -10.36 -4.94 -5.17
N LEU A 228 -10.61 -3.68 -4.81
CA LEU A 228 -9.55 -2.75 -4.43
C LEU A 228 -8.85 -3.18 -3.13
N ARG A 229 -9.58 -3.76 -2.17
CA ARG A 229 -8.98 -4.34 -0.97
C ARG A 229 -7.94 -5.40 -1.31
N LYS A 230 -8.29 -6.34 -2.19
CA LYS A 230 -7.38 -7.40 -2.65
C LYS A 230 -6.16 -6.83 -3.39
N VAL A 231 -6.34 -5.80 -4.22
CA VAL A 231 -5.22 -5.10 -4.88
C VAL A 231 -4.28 -4.49 -3.84
N ALA A 232 -4.82 -3.79 -2.84
CA ALA A 232 -4.02 -3.19 -1.78
C ALA A 232 -3.29 -4.26 -0.92
N GLU A 233 -3.91 -5.39 -0.65
CA GLU A 233 -3.28 -6.53 0.03
C GLU A 233 -2.14 -7.14 -0.79
N ALA A 234 -2.34 -7.31 -2.09
CA ALA A 234 -1.31 -7.83 -2.99
C ALA A 234 -0.12 -6.87 -3.09
N LEU A 235 -0.37 -5.55 -3.19
CA LEU A 235 0.70 -4.53 -3.16
C LEU A 235 1.40 -4.48 -1.80
N ALA A 236 0.66 -4.55 -0.69
CA ALA A 236 1.26 -4.60 0.64
C ALA A 236 2.14 -5.85 0.84
N ALA A 237 1.79 -6.98 0.21
CA ALA A 237 2.59 -8.19 0.23
C ALA A 237 3.92 -8.02 -0.51
N GLN A 238 3.98 -7.21 -1.58
CA GLN A 238 5.21 -6.90 -2.32
C GLN A 238 6.19 -6.04 -1.49
N LEU A 239 5.69 -5.30 -0.50
CA LEU A 239 6.50 -4.50 0.42
C LEU A 239 7.06 -5.29 1.60
N ARG A 240 6.64 -6.54 1.77
CA ARG A 240 7.16 -7.45 2.80
C ARG A 240 8.37 -8.20 2.24
N PRO A 241 9.43 -8.40 3.05
CA PRO A 241 10.60 -9.17 2.65
C PRO A 241 10.28 -10.66 2.52
#